data_a57012681baf9231796c2fd12bc9a7f8
#
_entry.id   a57012681baf9231796c2fd12bc9a7f8
#
_cell.length_a   1.000
_cell.length_b   1.000
_cell.length_c   1.000
_cell.angle_alpha   90.00
_cell.angle_beta   90.00
_cell.angle_gamma   90.00
#
_symmetry.space_group_name_H-M   'P 1'
#
loop_
_entity.id
_entity.type
_entity.pdbx_description
1 polymer ?
#
loop_
_entity_poly.entity_id
_entity_poly.type
_entity_poly.pdbx_seq_one_letter_code
_entity_poly.pdbx_strand_id
1 'polypeptide(L)'
;MTTPTTLLCAGAIQDAAGVCAHPGAVVVREGRIVAMGPVDRVTRDIDTRDAATVELYNHLILPGLVNAHAHLDLTNVGPRPFGGSFRDWLIDATSHRPGSPDEITAAVQRGLAMSHDSGTGYLADIAGSTHAVTARINAHLRAKQTGSTPAPAAVPQPVAGVSFIECFGSGDRQTACFERTREHLTAVSALDHTNPTTPIRIGVSPHAPYSCGLDMYRACADLADRHGLPVCTHLAESREELQFLKSADGLFAELLRHYHGPDETFTPQHAHPVDWLEPLFGKANWLLAHCNYVDDPHIETLSRQRNVSVVYCPVASEYFGHRDHRYRDMLDAGVNVCLGTDSILCQPPARNQQQDAYQPMGILAQMRRLFCRDATDPATLLAMATVNGMRALGVDACDATLAPGARANLIAV
;
A
#
# COMPACT_ATOMS: atom_id res chain seq x y z
N MET A 1 -32.22 -20.52 11.91
CA MET A 1 -32.19 -19.08 11.52
C MET A 1 -31.58 -19.01 10.14
N THR A 2 -32.26 -18.44 9.16
CA THR A 2 -31.72 -18.25 7.81
C THR A 2 -30.60 -17.23 7.86
N THR A 3 -29.47 -17.52 7.26
CA THR A 3 -28.33 -16.60 7.18
C THR A 3 -28.74 -15.34 6.41
N PRO A 4 -28.48 -14.13 6.91
CA PRO A 4 -28.85 -12.90 6.24
C PRO A 4 -28.19 -12.83 4.86
N THR A 5 -29.01 -12.62 3.84
CA THR A 5 -28.57 -12.47 2.44
C THR A 5 -28.80 -11.02 2.04
N THR A 6 -27.84 -10.40 1.35
CA THR A 6 -27.96 -9.05 0.80
C THR A 6 -27.86 -9.13 -0.73
N LEU A 7 -28.79 -8.48 -1.43
CA LEU A 7 -28.77 -8.29 -2.86
C LEU A 7 -28.41 -6.83 -3.16
N LEU A 8 -27.29 -6.59 -3.82
CA LEU A 8 -26.87 -5.28 -4.29
C LEU A 8 -27.23 -5.17 -5.77
N CYS A 9 -28.10 -4.23 -6.15
CA CYS A 9 -28.46 -3.95 -7.54
C CYS A 9 -27.84 -2.61 -7.95
N ALA A 10 -27.00 -2.60 -8.97
CA ALA A 10 -26.25 -1.42 -9.41
C ALA A 10 -26.46 -1.10 -10.89
N GLY A 11 -26.15 0.15 -11.27
CA GLY A 11 -26.11 0.54 -12.68
C GLY A 11 -25.10 -0.29 -13.46
N ALA A 12 -23.97 -0.60 -12.84
CA ALA A 12 -22.99 -1.54 -13.39
C ALA A 12 -22.21 -2.26 -12.26
N ILE A 13 -21.61 -3.39 -12.59
CA ILE A 13 -20.60 -4.08 -11.79
C ILE A 13 -19.40 -4.37 -12.69
N GLN A 14 -18.18 -4.24 -12.15
CA GLN A 14 -16.96 -4.50 -12.92
C GLN A 14 -15.81 -4.95 -12.00
N ASP A 15 -14.96 -5.85 -12.50
CA ASP A 15 -13.66 -6.17 -11.90
C ASP A 15 -12.57 -6.33 -12.96
N ALA A 16 -11.33 -6.49 -12.49
CA ALA A 16 -10.17 -6.70 -13.35
C ALA A 16 -10.05 -8.12 -13.92
N ALA A 17 -10.86 -9.08 -13.43
CA ALA A 17 -10.90 -10.46 -13.91
C ALA A 17 -11.85 -10.65 -15.10
N GLY A 18 -12.49 -9.58 -15.57
CA GLY A 18 -13.35 -9.58 -16.75
C GLY A 18 -14.86 -9.62 -16.43
N VAL A 19 -15.25 -9.54 -15.16
CA VAL A 19 -16.67 -9.34 -14.82
C VAL A 19 -17.09 -7.96 -15.25
N CYS A 20 -18.17 -7.91 -16.03
CA CYS A 20 -18.82 -6.67 -16.44
C CYS A 20 -20.31 -6.96 -16.70
N ALA A 21 -21.20 -6.27 -16.00
CA ALA A 21 -22.64 -6.35 -16.23
C ALA A 21 -23.31 -4.98 -16.05
N HIS A 22 -24.27 -4.67 -16.92
CA HIS A 22 -24.98 -3.40 -16.93
C HIS A 22 -26.44 -3.59 -17.37
N PRO A 23 -27.44 -3.46 -16.49
CA PRO A 23 -27.32 -3.36 -15.03
C PRO A 23 -26.76 -4.65 -14.39
N GLY A 24 -26.07 -4.50 -13.25
CA GLY A 24 -25.44 -5.61 -12.56
C GLY A 24 -25.95 -5.82 -11.14
N ALA A 25 -25.80 -7.05 -10.64
CA ALA A 25 -26.12 -7.40 -9.28
C ALA A 25 -25.02 -8.26 -8.63
N VAL A 26 -24.88 -8.13 -7.31
CA VAL A 26 -24.03 -8.96 -6.45
C VAL A 26 -24.85 -9.46 -5.28
N VAL A 27 -24.82 -10.77 -5.03
CA VAL A 27 -25.45 -11.40 -3.86
C VAL A 27 -24.37 -11.72 -2.83
N VAL A 28 -24.57 -11.24 -1.61
CA VAL A 28 -23.66 -11.43 -0.48
C VAL A 28 -24.34 -12.26 0.60
N ARG A 29 -23.61 -13.26 1.11
CA ARG A 29 -24.03 -14.08 2.26
C ARG A 29 -22.80 -14.37 3.12
N GLU A 30 -22.91 -14.17 4.43
CA GLU A 30 -21.81 -14.38 5.39
C GLU A 30 -20.52 -13.61 5.03
N GLY A 31 -20.68 -12.39 4.48
CA GLY A 31 -19.54 -11.57 4.07
C GLY A 31 -18.80 -12.06 2.83
N ARG A 32 -19.38 -13.01 2.08
CA ARG A 32 -18.84 -13.51 0.82
C ARG A 32 -19.81 -13.30 -0.33
N ILE A 33 -19.25 -13.13 -1.52
CA ILE A 33 -20.02 -13.09 -2.77
C ILE A 33 -20.46 -14.53 -3.09
N VAL A 34 -21.76 -14.74 -3.29
CA VAL A 34 -22.30 -16.03 -3.68
C VAL A 34 -22.74 -16.08 -5.14
N ALA A 35 -23.10 -14.91 -5.70
CA ALA A 35 -23.42 -14.77 -7.12
C ALA A 35 -23.20 -13.32 -7.58
N MET A 36 -22.96 -13.14 -8.86
CA MET A 36 -22.85 -11.85 -9.53
C MET A 36 -23.18 -11.98 -11.02
N GLY A 37 -23.54 -10.89 -11.64
CA GLY A 37 -23.85 -10.81 -13.08
C GLY A 37 -25.00 -9.86 -13.39
N PRO A 38 -25.63 -10.00 -14.59
CA PRO A 38 -26.83 -9.24 -14.93
C PRO A 38 -27.95 -9.47 -13.90
N VAL A 39 -28.64 -8.38 -13.54
CA VAL A 39 -29.68 -8.40 -12.47
C VAL A 39 -30.71 -9.49 -12.70
N ASP A 40 -31.27 -9.60 -13.92
CA ASP A 40 -32.31 -10.57 -14.30
C ASP A 40 -31.83 -12.02 -14.19
N ARG A 41 -30.56 -12.28 -14.47
CA ARG A 41 -29.96 -13.60 -14.31
C ARG A 41 -29.77 -13.95 -12.83
N VAL A 42 -29.16 -13.04 -12.07
CA VAL A 42 -28.88 -13.27 -10.65
C VAL A 42 -30.17 -13.51 -9.85
N THR A 43 -31.23 -12.70 -10.08
CA THR A 43 -32.51 -12.82 -9.37
C THR A 43 -33.31 -14.06 -9.80
N ARG A 44 -33.08 -14.61 -11.00
CA ARG A 44 -33.68 -15.85 -11.45
C ARG A 44 -33.00 -17.08 -10.88
N ASP A 45 -31.64 -17.07 -10.86
CA ASP A 45 -30.84 -18.25 -10.56
C ASP A 45 -30.60 -18.43 -9.06
N ILE A 46 -30.76 -17.37 -8.27
CA ILE A 46 -30.55 -17.37 -6.81
C ILE A 46 -31.86 -16.96 -6.12
N ASP A 47 -32.24 -17.70 -5.08
CA ASP A 47 -33.37 -17.31 -4.24
C ASP A 47 -33.00 -16.07 -3.41
N THR A 48 -33.56 -14.94 -3.80
CA THR A 48 -33.35 -13.62 -3.19
C THR A 48 -34.61 -13.05 -2.54
N ARG A 49 -35.69 -13.87 -2.39
CA ARG A 49 -37.00 -13.39 -1.88
C ARG A 49 -36.93 -12.80 -0.47
N ASP A 50 -36.06 -13.38 0.37
CA ASP A 50 -35.84 -12.91 1.74
C ASP A 50 -34.55 -12.08 1.88
N ALA A 51 -33.94 -11.67 0.76
CA ALA A 51 -32.72 -10.88 0.78
C ALA A 51 -33.02 -9.39 1.07
N ALA A 52 -32.20 -8.77 1.91
CA ALA A 52 -32.19 -7.31 2.03
C ALA A 52 -31.65 -6.72 0.72
N THR A 53 -32.48 -5.94 0.02
CA THR A 53 -32.08 -5.32 -1.25
C THR A 53 -31.54 -3.91 -1.04
N VAL A 54 -30.38 -3.63 -1.64
CA VAL A 54 -29.77 -2.30 -1.69
C VAL A 54 -29.73 -1.85 -3.16
N GLU A 55 -30.37 -0.74 -3.47
CA GLU A 55 -30.47 -0.19 -4.81
C GLU A 55 -29.41 0.90 -5.03
N LEU A 56 -28.52 0.65 -5.98
CA LEU A 56 -27.36 1.48 -6.33
C LEU A 56 -27.34 1.76 -7.85
N TYR A 57 -28.50 1.99 -8.47
CA TYR A 57 -28.63 2.09 -9.94
C TYR A 57 -27.83 3.23 -10.59
N ASN A 58 -27.42 4.23 -9.80
CA ASN A 58 -26.57 5.31 -10.28
C ASN A 58 -25.08 5.08 -9.97
N HIS A 59 -24.70 3.90 -9.51
CA HIS A 59 -23.33 3.57 -9.10
C HIS A 59 -22.78 2.40 -9.90
N LEU A 60 -21.45 2.35 -9.96
CA LEU A 60 -20.66 1.21 -10.39
C LEU A 60 -20.12 0.49 -9.14
N ILE A 61 -20.40 -0.81 -9.00
CA ILE A 61 -19.80 -1.63 -7.95
C ILE A 61 -18.47 -2.19 -8.45
N LEU A 62 -17.43 -1.99 -7.66
CA LEU A 62 -16.08 -2.53 -7.83
C LEU A 62 -15.68 -3.34 -6.60
N PRO A 63 -14.69 -4.25 -6.71
CA PRO A 63 -13.98 -4.76 -5.54
C PRO A 63 -13.32 -3.61 -4.77
N GLY A 64 -13.16 -3.77 -3.45
CA GLY A 64 -12.40 -2.83 -2.63
C GLY A 64 -10.97 -2.66 -3.17
N LEU A 65 -10.51 -1.43 -3.24
CA LEU A 65 -9.24 -1.08 -3.85
C LEU A 65 -8.06 -1.45 -2.93
N VAL A 66 -6.89 -1.63 -3.53
CA VAL A 66 -5.66 -1.97 -2.83
C VAL A 66 -4.70 -0.79 -2.87
N ASN A 67 -4.38 -0.25 -1.69
CA ASN A 67 -3.32 0.72 -1.51
C ASN A 67 -2.03 -0.01 -1.10
N ALA A 68 -1.12 -0.22 -2.05
CA ALA A 68 0.05 -1.05 -1.83
C ALA A 68 1.24 -0.31 -1.19
N HIS A 69 1.09 0.97 -0.84
CA HIS A 69 2.10 1.75 -0.12
C HIS A 69 1.50 3.01 0.50
N ALA A 70 1.52 3.08 1.82
CA ALA A 70 1.09 4.26 2.59
C ALA A 70 1.82 4.33 3.94
N HIS A 71 1.79 5.52 4.59
CA HIS A 71 2.34 5.78 5.92
C HIS A 71 1.23 6.31 6.83
N LEU A 72 0.57 5.42 7.58
CA LEU A 72 -0.57 5.81 8.41
C LEU A 72 -0.17 6.67 9.62
N ASP A 73 0.97 6.40 10.21
CA ASP A 73 1.47 7.11 11.40
C ASP A 73 1.82 8.59 11.12
N LEU A 74 1.94 8.99 9.86
CA LEU A 74 2.18 10.36 9.45
C LEU A 74 0.89 11.16 9.16
N THR A 75 -0.29 10.54 9.25
CA THR A 75 -1.56 11.14 8.78
C THR A 75 -1.90 12.46 9.48
N ASN A 76 -1.58 12.61 10.77
CA ASN A 76 -1.89 13.83 11.53
C ASN A 76 -0.91 14.98 11.25
N VAL A 77 0.21 14.74 10.61
CA VAL A 77 1.13 15.79 10.17
C VAL A 77 0.49 16.64 9.06
N GLY A 78 -0.27 15.99 8.18
CA GLY A 78 -0.91 16.64 7.04
C GLY A 78 0.05 16.97 5.90
N PRO A 79 -0.46 17.52 4.78
CA PRO A 79 0.34 17.89 3.63
C PRO A 79 1.42 18.92 3.98
N ARG A 80 2.64 18.72 3.47
CA ARG A 80 3.78 19.62 3.65
C ARG A 80 4.10 20.31 2.33
N PRO A 81 4.55 21.57 2.32
CA PRO A 81 4.96 22.22 1.09
C PRO A 81 6.31 21.67 0.61
N PHE A 82 6.43 21.45 -0.71
CA PHE A 82 7.71 21.12 -1.33
C PHE A 82 8.31 22.38 -1.96
N GLY A 83 9.38 22.88 -1.34
CA GLY A 83 10.10 24.09 -1.78
C GLY A 83 11.14 23.83 -2.89
N GLY A 84 11.18 22.64 -3.49
CA GLY A 84 12.16 22.26 -4.52
C GLY A 84 13.45 21.65 -3.96
N SER A 85 13.58 21.52 -2.65
CA SER A 85 14.71 20.84 -1.97
C SER A 85 14.20 19.61 -1.22
N PHE A 86 14.58 18.44 -1.71
CA PHE A 86 14.22 17.17 -1.05
C PHE A 86 14.84 17.06 0.35
N ARG A 87 16.04 17.57 0.54
CA ARG A 87 16.72 17.64 1.84
C ARG A 87 15.91 18.44 2.86
N ASP A 88 15.52 19.66 2.50
CA ASP A 88 14.82 20.55 3.43
C ASP A 88 13.42 20.01 3.74
N TRP A 89 12.78 19.39 2.75
CA TRP A 89 11.51 18.69 2.94
C TRP A 89 11.65 17.49 3.89
N LEU A 90 12.70 16.66 3.76
CA LEU A 90 12.95 15.54 4.66
C LEU A 90 13.20 16.00 6.11
N ILE A 91 13.98 17.08 6.30
CA ILE A 91 14.23 17.67 7.62
C ILE A 91 12.92 18.16 8.23
N ASP A 92 12.11 18.89 7.45
CA ASP A 92 10.79 19.38 7.89
C ASP A 92 9.86 18.20 8.23
N ALA A 93 9.71 17.22 7.35
CA ALA A 93 8.88 16.05 7.57
C ALA A 93 9.29 15.25 8.82
N THR A 94 10.60 15.05 9.01
CA THR A 94 11.14 14.33 10.16
C THR A 94 10.90 15.07 11.47
N SER A 95 11.00 16.40 11.47
CA SER A 95 10.80 17.24 12.66
C SER A 95 9.35 17.26 13.15
N HIS A 96 8.39 16.90 12.30
CA HIS A 96 6.96 16.88 12.61
C HIS A 96 6.39 15.46 12.85
N ARG A 97 7.23 14.43 12.85
CA ARG A 97 6.78 13.06 13.15
C ARG A 97 6.16 12.99 14.55
N PRO A 98 5.06 12.22 14.72
CA PRO A 98 4.47 11.99 16.05
C PRO A 98 5.51 11.43 17.03
N GLY A 99 5.61 12.03 18.22
CA GLY A 99 6.61 11.69 19.23
C GLY A 99 6.10 10.78 20.34
N SER A 100 4.77 10.65 20.50
CA SER A 100 4.17 9.84 21.56
C SER A 100 3.32 8.69 21.02
N PRO A 101 3.15 7.62 21.79
CA PRO A 101 2.25 6.51 21.44
C PRO A 101 0.81 6.93 21.14
N ASP A 102 0.30 7.93 21.87
CA ASP A 102 -1.08 8.42 21.67
C ASP A 102 -1.21 9.18 20.36
N GLU A 103 -0.24 10.04 20.02
CA GLU A 103 -0.21 10.75 18.73
C GLU A 103 -0.11 9.77 17.56
N ILE A 104 0.74 8.74 17.66
CA ILE A 104 0.87 7.68 16.65
C ILE A 104 -0.45 6.94 16.50
N THR A 105 -1.08 6.55 17.61
CA THR A 105 -2.37 5.85 17.60
C THR A 105 -3.46 6.70 16.93
N ALA A 106 -3.55 7.98 17.25
CA ALA A 106 -4.50 8.90 16.64
C ALA A 106 -4.26 9.08 15.14
N ALA A 107 -2.99 9.17 14.71
CA ALA A 107 -2.63 9.28 13.31
C ALA A 107 -3.01 8.01 12.51
N VAL A 108 -2.69 6.82 13.04
CA VAL A 108 -3.06 5.54 12.43
C VAL A 108 -4.57 5.39 12.31
N GLN A 109 -5.33 5.71 13.35
CA GLN A 109 -6.80 5.64 13.32
C GLN A 109 -7.39 6.57 12.26
N ARG A 110 -6.89 7.80 12.17
CA ARG A 110 -7.31 8.75 11.13
C ARG A 110 -6.97 8.26 9.73
N GLY A 111 -5.75 7.73 9.52
CA GLY A 111 -5.31 7.19 8.24
C GLY A 111 -6.15 5.98 7.80
N LEU A 112 -6.52 5.10 8.74
CA LEU A 112 -7.44 3.99 8.47
C LEU A 112 -8.83 4.47 8.06
N ALA A 113 -9.38 5.48 8.76
CA ALA A 113 -10.67 6.05 8.39
C ALA A 113 -10.63 6.67 6.99
N MET A 114 -9.61 7.49 6.68
CA MET A 114 -9.44 8.09 5.35
C MET A 114 -9.28 7.03 4.26
N SER A 115 -8.53 5.97 4.51
CA SER A 115 -8.35 4.86 3.58
C SER A 115 -9.66 4.12 3.31
N HIS A 116 -10.40 3.79 4.38
CA HIS A 116 -11.72 3.17 4.28
C HIS A 116 -12.71 4.04 3.48
N ASP A 117 -12.82 5.32 3.85
CA ASP A 117 -13.77 6.26 3.23
C ASP A 117 -13.45 6.53 1.75
N SER A 118 -12.17 6.31 1.34
CA SER A 118 -11.73 6.37 -0.05
C SER A 118 -11.89 5.04 -0.82
N GLY A 119 -12.51 4.02 -0.21
CA GLY A 119 -12.76 2.72 -0.85
C GLY A 119 -11.59 1.74 -0.81
N THR A 120 -10.60 1.97 0.07
CA THR A 120 -9.49 1.03 0.26
C THR A 120 -9.92 -0.16 1.09
N GLY A 121 -9.86 -1.36 0.53
CA GLY A 121 -10.15 -2.62 1.21
C GLY A 121 -8.91 -3.33 1.75
N TYR A 122 -7.77 -3.13 1.10
CA TYR A 122 -6.47 -3.68 1.49
C TYR A 122 -5.39 -2.60 1.45
N LEU A 123 -4.52 -2.61 2.45
CA LEU A 123 -3.52 -1.56 2.66
C LEU A 123 -2.16 -2.15 3.05
N ALA A 124 -1.10 -1.75 2.36
CA ALA A 124 0.28 -1.84 2.83
C ALA A 124 0.65 -0.57 3.58
N ASP A 125 0.88 -0.70 4.87
CA ASP A 125 1.26 0.40 5.77
C ASP A 125 2.74 0.28 6.13
N ILE A 126 3.52 1.29 5.82
CA ILE A 126 4.92 1.40 6.25
C ILE A 126 4.91 2.05 7.62
N ALA A 127 5.02 1.22 8.64
CA ALA A 127 4.88 1.63 10.03
C ALA A 127 6.23 2.04 10.61
N GLY A 128 6.41 3.31 10.88
CA GLY A 128 7.66 3.89 11.43
C GLY A 128 7.96 3.45 12.87
N SER A 129 7.06 2.68 13.50
CA SER A 129 7.25 2.12 14.84
C SER A 129 6.36 0.92 15.10
N THR A 130 6.72 0.11 16.12
CA THR A 130 5.86 -0.99 16.63
C THR A 130 4.54 -0.48 17.20
N HIS A 131 4.51 0.76 17.72
CA HIS A 131 3.26 1.38 18.19
C HIS A 131 2.27 1.58 17.05
N ALA A 132 2.73 1.96 15.85
CA ALA A 132 1.87 2.09 14.68
C ALA A 132 1.25 0.75 14.28
N VAL A 133 2.04 -0.33 14.23
CA VAL A 133 1.55 -1.69 13.97
C VAL A 133 0.53 -2.12 15.01
N THR A 134 0.87 -1.95 16.30
CA THR A 134 -0.03 -2.31 17.42
C THR A 134 -1.33 -1.51 17.37
N ALA A 135 -1.26 -0.21 17.06
CA ALA A 135 -2.44 0.64 16.91
C ALA A 135 -3.38 0.15 15.81
N ARG A 136 -2.83 -0.27 14.66
CA ARG A 136 -3.59 -0.84 13.55
C ARG A 136 -4.25 -2.17 13.91
N ILE A 137 -3.52 -3.09 14.55
CA ILE A 137 -4.06 -4.37 15.02
C ILE A 137 -5.20 -4.14 16.03
N ASN A 138 -4.99 -3.27 17.00
CA ASN A 138 -5.99 -2.93 18.02
C ASN A 138 -7.24 -2.27 17.41
N ALA A 139 -7.09 -1.41 16.41
CA ALA A 139 -8.23 -0.83 15.69
C ALA A 139 -9.08 -1.90 15.02
N HIS A 140 -8.45 -2.90 14.39
CA HIS A 140 -9.14 -4.04 13.81
C HIS A 140 -9.88 -4.89 14.85
N LEU A 141 -9.26 -5.20 15.98
CA LEU A 141 -9.85 -6.01 17.03
C LEU A 141 -11.07 -5.31 17.67
N ARG A 142 -11.02 -4.00 17.88
CA ARG A 142 -12.14 -3.21 18.37
C ARG A 142 -13.32 -3.20 17.40
N ALA A 143 -13.07 -3.03 16.11
CA ALA A 143 -14.13 -3.05 15.09
C ALA A 143 -14.88 -4.40 15.07
N LYS A 144 -14.20 -5.52 15.31
CA LYS A 144 -14.84 -6.84 15.45
C LYS A 144 -15.72 -6.99 16.71
N GLN A 145 -15.34 -6.39 17.83
CA GLN A 145 -16.10 -6.47 19.08
C GLN A 145 -17.40 -5.67 19.03
N THR A 146 -17.45 -4.59 18.26
CA THR A 146 -18.64 -3.74 18.07
C THR A 146 -19.60 -4.28 17.00
N GLY A 147 -19.19 -5.25 16.20
CA GLY A 147 -19.89 -5.76 15.01
C GLY A 147 -21.08 -6.69 15.23
N SER A 148 -21.66 -6.76 16.44
CA SER A 148 -22.89 -7.54 16.71
C SER A 148 -24.20 -6.75 16.53
N THR A 149 -24.14 -5.47 16.23
CA THR A 149 -25.26 -4.62 15.80
C THR A 149 -24.87 -3.92 14.50
N PRO A 150 -25.81 -3.65 13.56
CA PRO A 150 -25.50 -2.77 12.45
C PRO A 150 -25.01 -1.45 13.03
N ALA A 151 -23.69 -1.26 12.98
CA ALA A 151 -23.05 -0.09 13.54
C ALA A 151 -23.63 1.15 12.83
N PRO A 152 -23.95 2.21 13.56
CA PRO A 152 -24.15 3.50 12.91
C PRO A 152 -22.92 3.77 12.05
N ALA A 153 -23.09 4.47 10.94
CA ALA A 153 -22.09 4.72 9.88
C ALA A 153 -20.71 5.30 10.33
N ALA A 154 -20.44 5.31 11.63
CA ALA A 154 -19.29 5.94 12.28
C ALA A 154 -18.14 4.99 12.67
N VAL A 155 -18.28 3.66 12.50
CA VAL A 155 -17.18 2.72 12.81
C VAL A 155 -16.58 2.23 11.49
N PRO A 156 -15.38 2.69 11.11
CA PRO A 156 -14.73 2.22 9.89
C PRO A 156 -14.56 0.69 9.91
N GLN A 157 -14.95 0.04 8.83
CA GLN A 157 -14.66 -1.38 8.66
C GLN A 157 -13.13 -1.58 8.65
N PRO A 158 -12.63 -2.68 9.24
CA PRO A 158 -11.20 -2.88 9.33
C PRO A 158 -10.59 -3.09 7.94
N VAL A 159 -9.66 -2.21 7.56
CA VAL A 159 -8.88 -2.35 6.32
C VAL A 159 -7.83 -3.45 6.51
N ALA A 160 -7.94 -4.51 5.72
CA ALA A 160 -7.02 -5.65 5.74
C ALA A 160 -5.64 -5.29 5.13
N GLY A 161 -4.69 -6.23 5.13
CA GLY A 161 -3.45 -6.08 4.38
C GLY A 161 -2.18 -6.36 5.19
N VAL A 162 -1.13 -5.57 5.01
CA VAL A 162 0.18 -5.76 5.64
C VAL A 162 0.60 -4.50 6.38
N SER A 163 1.17 -4.65 7.58
CA SER A 163 1.95 -3.59 8.24
C SER A 163 3.42 -3.97 8.17
N PHE A 164 4.20 -3.17 7.50
CA PHE A 164 5.65 -3.33 7.38
C PHE A 164 6.34 -2.55 8.50
N ILE A 165 7.14 -3.24 9.30
CA ILE A 165 7.97 -2.58 10.32
C ILE A 165 9.15 -1.94 9.61
N GLU A 166 9.19 -0.62 9.61
CA GLU A 166 10.26 0.15 8.99
C GLU A 166 11.53 0.07 9.85
N CYS A 167 12.66 -0.17 9.21
CA CYS A 167 13.95 -0.24 9.85
C CYS A 167 15.00 0.58 9.10
N PHE A 168 15.93 1.12 9.89
CA PHE A 168 17.03 1.96 9.42
C PHE A 168 18.34 1.39 9.96
N GLY A 169 19.42 1.56 9.24
CA GLY A 169 20.74 1.18 9.71
C GLY A 169 21.76 1.07 8.59
N SER A 170 22.79 1.89 8.67
CA SER A 170 23.95 1.86 7.78
C SER A 170 25.25 1.83 8.60
N GLY A 171 26.36 1.44 7.98
CA GLY A 171 27.67 1.36 8.64
C GLY A 171 27.64 0.43 9.87
N ASP A 172 28.37 0.79 10.90
CA ASP A 172 28.51 0.00 12.14
C ASP A 172 27.22 -0.15 12.94
N ARG A 173 26.21 0.70 12.66
CA ARG A 173 24.92 0.66 13.34
C ARG A 173 23.97 -0.44 12.83
N GLN A 174 24.23 -1.03 11.67
CA GLN A 174 23.35 -2.02 11.04
C GLN A 174 22.95 -3.15 11.97
N THR A 175 23.92 -3.73 12.67
CA THR A 175 23.69 -4.87 13.58
C THR A 175 22.75 -4.51 14.71
N ALA A 176 23.01 -3.40 15.42
CA ALA A 176 22.16 -2.98 16.53
C ALA A 176 20.76 -2.58 16.08
N CYS A 177 20.64 -1.97 14.91
CA CYS A 177 19.35 -1.62 14.33
C CYS A 177 18.56 -2.85 13.90
N PHE A 178 19.22 -3.85 13.32
CA PHE A 178 18.59 -5.12 12.95
C PHE A 178 18.12 -5.91 14.18
N GLU A 179 18.91 -5.98 15.25
CA GLU A 179 18.49 -6.64 16.47
C GLU A 179 17.22 -6.00 17.07
N ARG A 180 17.15 -4.67 17.11
CA ARG A 180 15.90 -3.97 17.50
C ARG A 180 14.72 -4.32 16.60
N THR A 181 14.93 -4.39 15.28
CA THR A 181 13.87 -4.79 14.32
C THR A 181 13.41 -6.21 14.61
N ARG A 182 14.32 -7.13 14.91
CA ARG A 182 14.01 -8.52 15.27
C ARG A 182 13.22 -8.62 16.56
N GLU A 183 13.59 -7.85 17.59
CA GLU A 183 12.85 -7.76 18.86
C GLU A 183 11.43 -7.22 18.63
N HIS A 184 11.29 -6.19 17.82
CA HIS A 184 10.00 -5.60 17.43
C HIS A 184 9.13 -6.61 16.70
N LEU A 185 9.68 -7.34 15.73
CA LEU A 185 8.97 -8.40 15.03
C LEU A 185 8.48 -9.48 15.97
N THR A 186 9.33 -9.92 16.90
CA THR A 186 8.97 -10.93 17.90
C THR A 186 7.81 -10.46 18.76
N ALA A 187 7.85 -9.20 19.23
CA ALA A 187 6.80 -8.62 20.06
C ALA A 187 5.46 -8.51 19.30
N VAL A 188 5.50 -8.08 18.05
CA VAL A 188 4.28 -7.92 17.23
C VAL A 188 3.74 -9.27 16.78
N SER A 189 4.58 -10.22 16.39
CA SER A 189 4.16 -11.58 16.03
C SER A 189 3.48 -12.31 17.21
N ALA A 190 3.88 -12.04 18.44
CA ALA A 190 3.19 -12.57 19.61
C ALA A 190 1.74 -12.06 19.70
N LEU A 191 1.46 -10.83 19.27
CA LEU A 191 0.09 -10.28 19.19
C LEU A 191 -0.73 -10.96 18.09
N ASP A 192 -0.12 -11.29 16.95
CA ASP A 192 -0.79 -11.93 15.81
C ASP A 192 -1.14 -13.39 16.13
N HIS A 193 -0.24 -14.15 16.78
CA HIS A 193 -0.50 -15.53 17.20
C HIS A 193 -1.61 -15.67 18.24
N THR A 194 -1.90 -14.63 19.01
CA THR A 194 -3.03 -14.64 19.95
C THR A 194 -4.38 -14.45 19.26
N ASN A 195 -4.40 -14.06 17.98
CA ASN A 195 -5.63 -13.88 17.22
C ASN A 195 -5.50 -14.26 15.74
N PRO A 196 -5.59 -15.57 15.40
CA PRO A 196 -5.40 -16.07 14.02
C PRO A 196 -6.46 -15.56 13.02
N THR A 197 -7.42 -14.76 13.48
CA THR A 197 -8.47 -14.17 12.64
C THR A 197 -8.17 -12.74 12.20
N THR A 198 -7.00 -12.19 12.53
CA THR A 198 -6.59 -10.84 12.12
C THR A 198 -6.21 -10.86 10.64
N PRO A 199 -6.87 -10.06 9.78
CA PRO A 199 -6.52 -9.98 8.36
C PRO A 199 -5.33 -9.05 8.10
N ILE A 200 -4.58 -8.68 9.14
CA ILE A 200 -3.39 -7.84 9.06
C ILE A 200 -2.17 -8.73 9.24
N ARG A 201 -1.38 -8.85 8.20
CA ARG A 201 -0.09 -9.55 8.21
C ARG A 201 1.03 -8.57 8.57
N ILE A 202 2.15 -9.11 9.04
CA ILE A 202 3.35 -8.33 9.32
C ILE A 202 4.36 -8.54 8.21
N GLY A 203 5.09 -7.48 7.88
CA GLY A 203 6.22 -7.48 6.97
C GLY A 203 7.39 -6.70 7.55
N VAL A 204 8.51 -6.67 6.83
CA VAL A 204 9.68 -5.86 7.16
C VAL A 204 9.96 -4.85 6.06
N SER A 205 10.38 -3.64 6.44
CA SER A 205 10.71 -2.59 5.50
C SER A 205 12.09 -2.01 5.80
N PRO A 206 13.18 -2.57 5.24
CA PRO A 206 14.42 -1.79 5.15
C PRO A 206 14.14 -0.55 4.32
N HIS A 207 14.25 0.63 4.95
CA HIS A 207 13.68 1.88 4.46
C HIS A 207 14.08 2.21 3.01
N ALA A 208 15.37 2.49 2.77
CA ALA A 208 15.87 2.83 1.44
C ALA A 208 17.39 2.58 1.35
N PRO A 209 17.96 2.41 0.14
CA PRO A 209 19.40 2.13 -0.04
C PRO A 209 20.35 3.18 0.54
N TYR A 210 19.92 4.43 0.66
CA TYR A 210 20.73 5.48 1.28
C TYR A 210 20.72 5.44 2.81
N SER A 211 19.76 4.79 3.44
CA SER A 211 19.59 4.72 4.90
C SER A 211 19.78 3.33 5.49
N CYS A 212 19.84 2.31 4.65
CA CYS A 212 20.09 0.91 5.00
C CYS A 212 21.25 0.35 4.20
N GLY A 213 22.24 -0.22 4.89
CA GLY A 213 23.33 -0.93 4.22
C GLY A 213 22.89 -2.31 3.73
N LEU A 214 23.70 -2.91 2.84
CA LEU A 214 23.39 -4.20 2.22
C LEU A 214 23.23 -5.34 3.25
N ASP A 215 23.96 -5.30 4.35
CA ASP A 215 23.83 -6.34 5.39
C ASP A 215 22.49 -6.23 6.14
N MET A 216 21.94 -5.01 6.31
CA MET A 216 20.56 -4.83 6.79
C MET A 216 19.56 -5.46 5.81
N TYR A 217 19.70 -5.20 4.51
CA TYR A 217 18.85 -5.80 3.49
C TYR A 217 18.93 -7.32 3.47
N ARG A 218 20.14 -7.89 3.55
CA ARG A 218 20.37 -9.35 3.65
C ARG A 218 19.69 -9.93 4.87
N ALA A 219 19.89 -9.31 6.03
CA ALA A 219 19.30 -9.77 7.29
C ALA A 219 17.76 -9.71 7.25
N CYS A 220 17.17 -8.65 6.68
CA CYS A 220 15.72 -8.54 6.49
C CYS A 220 15.20 -9.59 5.50
N ALA A 221 15.89 -9.82 4.38
CA ALA A 221 15.52 -10.82 3.39
C ALA A 221 15.60 -12.25 3.97
N ASP A 222 16.64 -12.57 4.72
CA ASP A 222 16.80 -13.87 5.39
C ASP A 222 15.75 -14.10 6.47
N LEU A 223 15.36 -13.04 7.19
CA LEU A 223 14.29 -13.10 8.18
C LEU A 223 12.93 -13.32 7.50
N ALA A 224 12.69 -12.58 6.43
CA ALA A 224 11.47 -12.68 5.64
C ALA A 224 11.30 -14.07 5.01
N ASP A 225 12.35 -14.62 4.43
CA ASP A 225 12.35 -15.96 3.85
C ASP A 225 12.02 -17.03 4.91
N ARG A 226 12.67 -16.98 6.08
CA ARG A 226 12.44 -17.94 7.16
C ARG A 226 11.03 -17.93 7.73
N HIS A 227 10.37 -16.78 7.72
CA HIS A 227 9.06 -16.58 8.35
C HIS A 227 7.91 -16.35 7.36
N GLY A 228 8.19 -16.41 6.05
CA GLY A 228 7.19 -16.16 5.01
C GLY A 228 6.65 -14.72 5.03
N LEU A 229 7.48 -13.74 5.42
CA LEU A 229 7.09 -12.35 5.49
C LEU A 229 7.34 -11.64 4.14
N PRO A 230 6.50 -10.68 3.75
CA PRO A 230 6.83 -9.79 2.65
C PRO A 230 7.85 -8.73 3.08
N VAL A 231 8.60 -8.22 2.10
CA VAL A 231 9.56 -7.13 2.26
C VAL A 231 9.10 -5.93 1.44
N CYS A 232 9.16 -4.73 2.00
CA CYS A 232 8.95 -3.48 1.26
C CYS A 232 10.19 -2.59 1.38
N THR A 233 10.49 -1.80 0.37
CA THR A 233 11.54 -0.77 0.42
C THR A 233 11.24 0.35 -0.58
N HIS A 234 11.63 1.58 -0.24
CA HIS A 234 11.70 2.67 -1.20
C HIS A 234 12.93 2.42 -2.09
N LEU A 235 12.76 2.46 -3.40
CA LEU A 235 13.81 2.11 -4.33
C LEU A 235 13.81 2.98 -5.57
N ALA A 236 14.97 3.49 -5.94
CA ALA A 236 15.16 4.37 -7.10
C ALA A 236 14.12 5.51 -7.11
N GLU A 237 13.85 6.07 -5.94
CA GLU A 237 12.86 7.12 -5.76
C GLU A 237 13.35 8.45 -6.32
N SER A 238 14.61 8.80 -6.07
CA SER A 238 15.18 10.09 -6.43
C SER A 238 16.53 9.96 -7.14
N ARG A 239 16.94 11.01 -7.87
CA ARG A 239 18.26 11.08 -8.50
C ARG A 239 19.39 11.13 -7.48
N GLU A 240 19.09 11.69 -6.33
CA GLU A 240 20.01 11.78 -5.19
C GLU A 240 20.33 10.40 -4.61
N GLU A 241 19.35 9.48 -4.62
CA GLU A 241 19.59 8.09 -4.23
C GLU A 241 20.53 7.39 -5.22
N LEU A 242 20.29 7.56 -6.52
CA LEU A 242 21.17 7.01 -7.56
C LEU A 242 22.61 7.56 -7.42
N GLN A 243 22.74 8.87 -7.17
CA GLN A 243 24.03 9.50 -6.94
C GLN A 243 24.72 8.93 -5.71
N PHE A 244 23.99 8.81 -4.59
CA PHE A 244 24.54 8.27 -3.34
C PHE A 244 25.08 6.84 -3.52
N LEU A 245 24.33 5.94 -4.15
CA LEU A 245 24.79 4.59 -4.39
C LEU A 245 25.98 4.56 -5.36
N LYS A 246 25.98 5.41 -6.36
CA LYS A 246 27.06 5.45 -7.35
C LYS A 246 28.37 5.94 -6.77
N SER A 247 28.36 7.03 -5.98
CA SER A 247 29.56 7.78 -5.61
C SER A 247 29.72 8.06 -4.11
N ALA A 248 28.75 7.67 -3.26
CA ALA A 248 28.73 7.90 -1.82
C ALA A 248 28.84 9.41 -1.44
N ASP A 249 28.33 10.27 -2.30
CA ASP A 249 28.33 11.72 -2.14
C ASP A 249 26.92 12.31 -2.34
N GLY A 250 26.86 13.64 -2.37
CA GLY A 250 25.64 14.38 -2.61
C GLY A 250 24.73 14.50 -1.39
N LEU A 251 23.47 14.83 -1.64
CA LEU A 251 22.47 15.20 -0.65
C LEU A 251 22.32 14.18 0.50
N PHE A 252 22.24 12.89 0.18
CA PHE A 252 22.08 11.86 1.22
C PHE A 252 23.34 11.65 2.06
N ALA A 253 24.53 11.79 1.49
CA ALA A 253 25.77 11.77 2.27
C ALA A 253 25.82 12.95 3.26
N GLU A 254 25.41 14.15 2.84
CA GLU A 254 25.33 15.33 3.70
C GLU A 254 24.26 15.16 4.79
N LEU A 255 23.08 14.65 4.44
CA LEU A 255 21.99 14.41 5.38
C LEU A 255 22.37 13.40 6.45
N LEU A 256 23.01 12.30 6.06
CA LEU A 256 23.45 11.27 7.00
C LEU A 256 24.55 11.79 7.92
N ARG A 257 25.49 12.61 7.42
CA ARG A 257 26.47 13.28 8.28
C ARG A 257 25.83 14.28 9.24
N HIS A 258 24.75 14.93 8.82
CA HIS A 258 23.99 15.81 9.72
C HIS A 258 23.41 15.06 10.92
N TYR A 259 22.84 13.85 10.69
CA TYR A 259 22.23 13.05 11.76
C TYR A 259 23.23 12.20 12.55
N HIS A 260 24.32 11.78 11.93
CA HIS A 260 25.22 10.77 12.49
C HIS A 260 26.59 11.34 12.92
N GLY A 261 26.92 12.53 12.47
CA GLY A 261 28.18 13.20 12.72
C GLY A 261 29.02 13.41 11.46
N PRO A 262 29.91 14.41 11.48
CA PRO A 262 30.70 14.80 10.29
C PRO A 262 31.69 13.74 9.82
N ASP A 263 32.11 12.83 10.71
CA ASP A 263 33.09 11.78 10.42
C ASP A 263 32.47 10.52 9.76
N GLU A 264 31.14 10.54 9.52
CA GLU A 264 30.48 9.41 8.85
C GLU A 264 30.99 9.23 7.43
N THR A 265 31.42 8.01 7.13
CA THR A 265 31.99 7.63 5.83
C THR A 265 31.09 6.63 5.12
N PHE A 266 31.01 6.74 3.81
CA PHE A 266 30.18 5.86 2.98
C PHE A 266 31.03 5.26 1.86
N THR A 267 30.75 4.00 1.53
CA THR A 267 31.43 3.30 0.44
C THR A 267 30.58 3.34 -0.82
N PRO A 268 31.07 3.86 -1.94
CA PRO A 268 30.37 3.80 -3.22
C PRO A 268 30.05 2.37 -3.61
N GLN A 269 28.84 2.13 -4.07
CA GLN A 269 28.42 0.80 -4.54
C GLN A 269 28.63 0.65 -6.06
N HIS A 270 28.81 1.76 -6.78
CA HIS A 270 28.97 1.83 -8.25
C HIS A 270 27.86 1.09 -9.01
N ALA A 271 26.68 1.00 -8.43
CA ALA A 271 25.55 0.25 -8.96
C ALA A 271 24.26 1.08 -8.95
N HIS A 272 23.33 0.73 -9.80
CA HIS A 272 21.94 1.19 -9.71
C HIS A 272 21.23 0.48 -8.53
N PRO A 273 20.25 1.12 -7.82
CA PRO A 273 19.53 0.51 -6.71
C PRO A 273 18.91 -0.86 -7.03
N VAL A 274 18.34 -1.04 -8.23
CA VAL A 274 17.77 -2.32 -8.67
C VAL A 274 18.85 -3.41 -8.75
N ASP A 275 19.98 -3.12 -9.41
CA ASP A 275 21.06 -4.08 -9.58
C ASP A 275 21.73 -4.43 -8.26
N TRP A 276 21.80 -3.45 -7.35
CA TRP A 276 22.37 -3.63 -6.03
C TRP A 276 21.55 -4.60 -5.15
N LEU A 277 20.20 -4.57 -5.28
CA LEU A 277 19.31 -5.45 -4.53
C LEU A 277 18.93 -6.74 -5.27
N GLU A 278 19.13 -6.81 -6.58
CA GLU A 278 18.74 -7.98 -7.40
C GLU A 278 19.16 -9.34 -6.82
N PRO A 279 20.37 -9.51 -6.24
CA PRO A 279 20.76 -10.78 -5.65
C PRO A 279 19.90 -11.25 -4.46
N LEU A 280 19.07 -10.37 -3.88
CA LEU A 280 18.19 -10.67 -2.76
C LEU A 280 16.74 -10.96 -3.17
N PHE A 281 16.33 -10.63 -4.39
CA PHE A 281 14.94 -10.74 -4.83
C PHE A 281 14.40 -12.16 -4.81
N GLY A 282 15.26 -13.19 -4.89
CA GLY A 282 14.84 -14.60 -4.82
C GLY A 282 14.38 -15.08 -3.43
N LYS A 283 14.60 -14.32 -2.36
CA LYS A 283 14.41 -14.79 -0.98
C LYS A 283 13.04 -14.51 -0.37
N ALA A 284 12.29 -13.52 -0.87
CA ALA A 284 11.04 -13.10 -0.27
C ALA A 284 10.11 -12.52 -1.33
N ASN A 285 8.89 -12.14 -0.94
CA ASN A 285 8.00 -11.33 -1.77
C ASN A 285 8.32 -9.85 -1.55
N TRP A 286 8.76 -9.16 -2.60
CA TRP A 286 9.25 -7.79 -2.54
C TRP A 286 8.26 -6.79 -3.11
N LEU A 287 8.03 -5.70 -2.38
CA LEU A 287 7.37 -4.49 -2.84
C LEU A 287 8.41 -3.39 -2.97
N LEU A 288 8.69 -2.96 -4.19
CA LEU A 288 9.60 -1.87 -4.49
C LEU A 288 8.79 -0.60 -4.71
N ALA A 289 8.75 0.27 -3.70
CA ALA A 289 8.03 1.53 -3.80
C ALA A 289 8.79 2.50 -4.70
N HIS A 290 8.02 3.26 -5.48
CA HIS A 290 8.45 4.27 -6.45
C HIS A 290 9.07 3.71 -7.72
N CYS A 291 10.33 3.31 -7.74
CA CYS A 291 11.06 2.97 -8.98
C CYS A 291 10.93 4.06 -10.06
N ASN A 292 11.02 5.34 -9.66
CA ASN A 292 10.87 6.48 -10.57
C ASN A 292 11.97 6.56 -11.62
N TYR A 293 13.16 6.03 -11.31
CA TYR A 293 14.37 6.14 -12.14
C TYR A 293 14.88 4.77 -12.51
N VAL A 294 14.28 4.14 -13.50
CA VAL A 294 14.72 2.86 -14.07
C VAL A 294 14.81 2.94 -15.58
N ASP A 295 15.81 2.25 -16.15
CA ASP A 295 16.05 2.15 -17.59
C ASP A 295 15.72 0.72 -18.08
N ASP A 296 15.82 0.48 -19.41
CA ASP A 296 15.49 -0.82 -20.02
C ASP A 296 16.19 -2.02 -19.35
N PRO A 297 17.50 -1.99 -19.01
CA PRO A 297 18.15 -3.10 -18.32
C PRO A 297 17.51 -3.43 -16.96
N HIS A 298 17.09 -2.39 -16.20
CA HIS A 298 16.47 -2.57 -14.91
C HIS A 298 15.05 -3.15 -15.04
N ILE A 299 14.28 -2.71 -16.06
CA ILE A 299 12.96 -3.28 -16.38
C ILE A 299 13.11 -4.76 -16.77
N GLU A 300 14.12 -5.09 -17.58
CA GLU A 300 14.42 -6.48 -17.94
C GLU A 300 14.78 -7.31 -16.69
N THR A 301 15.58 -6.79 -15.79
CA THR A 301 15.90 -7.43 -14.51
C THR A 301 14.64 -7.70 -13.68
N LEU A 302 13.79 -6.67 -13.51
CA LEU A 302 12.54 -6.78 -12.75
C LEU A 302 11.55 -7.77 -13.37
N SER A 303 11.47 -7.83 -14.70
CA SER A 303 10.54 -8.72 -15.42
C SER A 303 10.85 -10.21 -15.24
N ARG A 304 12.10 -10.55 -14.91
CA ARG A 304 12.51 -11.92 -14.59
C ARG A 304 12.12 -12.37 -13.18
N GLN A 305 11.74 -11.42 -12.31
CA GLN A 305 11.46 -11.67 -10.90
C GLN A 305 9.96 -11.82 -10.64
N ARG A 306 9.49 -13.05 -10.40
CA ARG A 306 8.05 -13.33 -10.19
C ARG A 306 7.52 -12.88 -8.83
N ASN A 307 8.41 -12.73 -7.86
CA ASN A 307 8.11 -12.35 -6.48
C ASN A 307 8.44 -10.88 -6.19
N VAL A 308 8.64 -10.08 -7.23
CA VAL A 308 8.87 -8.64 -7.13
C VAL A 308 7.70 -7.89 -7.74
N SER A 309 7.25 -6.86 -7.04
CA SER A 309 6.21 -5.95 -7.50
C SER A 309 6.69 -4.51 -7.35
N VAL A 310 6.38 -3.66 -8.32
CA VAL A 310 6.63 -2.22 -8.25
C VAL A 310 5.37 -1.52 -7.79
N VAL A 311 5.49 -0.66 -6.78
CA VAL A 311 4.39 0.17 -6.29
C VAL A 311 4.57 1.59 -6.78
N TYR A 312 3.80 1.99 -7.78
CA TYR A 312 3.82 3.34 -8.29
C TYR A 312 2.89 4.26 -7.50
N CYS A 313 3.42 5.41 -7.06
CA CYS A 313 2.70 6.46 -6.34
C CYS A 313 2.62 7.73 -7.20
N PRO A 314 1.68 7.82 -8.16
CA PRO A 314 1.66 8.89 -9.18
C PRO A 314 1.63 10.30 -8.62
N VAL A 315 0.81 10.52 -7.59
CA VAL A 315 0.64 11.85 -6.97
C VAL A 315 1.91 12.27 -6.22
N ALA A 316 2.53 11.34 -5.47
CA ALA A 316 3.80 11.60 -4.77
C ALA A 316 4.93 11.88 -5.76
N SER A 317 5.03 11.08 -6.82
CA SER A 317 6.03 11.31 -7.88
C SER A 317 5.89 12.71 -8.51
N GLU A 318 4.69 13.15 -8.79
CA GLU A 318 4.45 14.51 -9.33
C GLU A 318 4.73 15.60 -8.31
N TYR A 319 4.39 15.37 -7.05
CA TYR A 319 4.64 16.32 -5.97
C TYR A 319 6.14 16.64 -5.83
N PHE A 320 7.01 15.63 -5.95
CA PHE A 320 8.47 15.81 -5.96
C PHE A 320 9.04 16.20 -7.33
N GLY A 321 8.21 16.32 -8.35
CA GLY A 321 8.65 16.69 -9.70
C GLY A 321 9.26 15.56 -10.50
N HIS A 322 9.09 14.31 -10.04
CA HIS A 322 9.49 13.14 -10.82
C HIS A 322 8.53 12.95 -11.99
N ARG A 323 9.07 12.88 -13.19
CA ARG A 323 8.32 12.74 -14.44
C ARG A 323 8.75 11.49 -15.16
N ASP A 324 7.95 11.07 -16.13
CA ASP A 324 8.29 10.01 -17.08
C ASP A 324 8.51 8.63 -16.41
N HIS A 325 7.72 8.33 -15.37
CA HIS A 325 7.72 7.01 -14.76
C HIS A 325 7.35 5.94 -15.79
N ARG A 326 8.17 4.90 -15.87
CA ARG A 326 8.10 3.87 -16.90
C ARG A 326 7.16 2.70 -16.58
N TYR A 327 6.08 2.96 -15.83
CA TYR A 327 5.15 1.90 -15.39
C TYR A 327 4.50 1.15 -16.55
N ARG A 328 4.25 1.78 -17.70
CA ARG A 328 3.68 1.12 -18.89
C ARG A 328 4.68 0.16 -19.49
N ASP A 329 5.93 0.58 -19.67
CA ASP A 329 6.99 -0.29 -20.17
C ASP A 329 7.22 -1.48 -19.24
N MET A 330 7.12 -1.27 -17.90
CA MET A 330 7.18 -2.34 -16.91
C MET A 330 6.01 -3.32 -17.07
N LEU A 331 4.77 -2.83 -17.20
CA LEU A 331 3.59 -3.68 -17.42
C LEU A 331 3.72 -4.47 -18.73
N ASP A 332 4.15 -3.84 -19.82
CA ASP A 332 4.37 -4.49 -21.13
C ASP A 332 5.47 -5.56 -21.05
N ALA A 333 6.48 -5.36 -20.21
CA ALA A 333 7.52 -6.35 -19.94
C ALA A 333 7.09 -7.46 -18.96
N GLY A 334 5.85 -7.39 -18.41
CA GLY A 334 5.31 -8.40 -17.49
C GLY A 334 5.67 -8.18 -16.02
N VAL A 335 6.23 -7.03 -15.65
CA VAL A 335 6.44 -6.65 -14.24
C VAL A 335 5.09 -6.41 -13.58
N ASN A 336 4.89 -6.94 -12.38
CA ASN A 336 3.69 -6.63 -11.60
C ASN A 336 3.77 -5.20 -11.06
N VAL A 337 2.99 -4.28 -11.64
CA VAL A 337 2.89 -2.89 -11.17
C VAL A 337 1.54 -2.67 -10.52
N CYS A 338 1.54 -2.10 -9.31
CA CYS A 338 0.35 -1.73 -8.55
C CYS A 338 0.44 -0.27 -8.07
N LEU A 339 -0.62 0.21 -7.43
CA LEU A 339 -0.73 1.61 -7.00
C LEU A 339 -0.54 1.76 -5.49
N GLY A 340 0.10 2.85 -5.10
CA GLY A 340 0.20 3.33 -3.73
C GLY A 340 -0.11 4.82 -3.64
N THR A 341 -0.39 5.31 -2.44
CA THR A 341 -0.62 6.75 -2.20
C THR A 341 0.59 7.45 -1.63
N ASP A 342 1.51 6.68 -1.03
CA ASP A 342 2.55 7.21 -0.18
C ASP A 342 1.98 7.95 1.05
N SER A 343 2.75 8.84 1.67
CA SER A 343 2.30 9.58 2.85
C SER A 343 1.40 10.76 2.49
N ILE A 344 0.62 11.20 3.49
CA ILE A 344 -0.17 12.45 3.36
C ILE A 344 0.72 13.67 3.17
N LEU A 345 1.99 13.58 3.55
CA LEU A 345 2.96 14.69 3.47
C LEU A 345 3.16 15.18 2.04
N CYS A 346 3.18 14.24 1.07
CA CYS A 346 3.38 14.51 -0.35
C CYS A 346 2.06 14.62 -1.13
N GLN A 347 0.95 14.87 -0.44
CA GLN A 347 -0.33 15.11 -1.09
C GLN A 347 -0.54 16.63 -1.28
N PRO A 348 -1.13 17.08 -2.40
CA PRO A 348 -1.45 18.47 -2.57
C PRO A 348 -2.45 18.92 -1.49
N PRO A 349 -2.28 20.14 -0.91
CA PRO A 349 -3.27 20.67 0.01
C PRO A 349 -4.63 20.80 -0.70
N ALA A 350 -5.71 20.46 0.01
CA ALA A 350 -7.06 20.60 -0.53
C ALA A 350 -7.31 22.04 -1.01
N ARG A 351 -7.34 22.23 -2.32
CA ARG A 351 -7.76 23.50 -2.94
C ARG A 351 -9.29 23.52 -2.94
N ASN A 352 -9.87 24.37 -2.10
CA ASN A 352 -11.31 24.68 -2.01
C ASN A 352 -12.26 23.45 -2.07
N GLN A 353 -13.11 23.35 -1.04
CA GLN A 353 -14.11 22.28 -0.85
C GLN A 353 -15.10 22.04 -2.00
N GLN A 354 -15.00 22.75 -3.11
CA GLN A 354 -15.89 22.67 -4.28
C GLN A 354 -15.24 22.09 -5.55
N GLN A 355 -13.91 21.92 -5.60
CA GLN A 355 -13.26 21.28 -6.74
C GLN A 355 -12.82 19.88 -6.34
N ASP A 356 -13.64 18.93 -6.76
CA ASP A 356 -13.41 17.49 -6.75
C ASP A 356 -13.16 16.87 -5.38
N ALA A 357 -13.88 15.81 -5.13
CA ALA A 357 -13.69 14.86 -4.03
C ALA A 357 -12.30 14.20 -4.08
N TYR A 358 -11.22 15.02 -4.08
CA TYR A 358 -9.86 14.53 -3.89
C TYR A 358 -9.76 14.01 -2.47
N GLN A 359 -9.72 12.70 -2.35
CA GLN A 359 -9.48 12.06 -1.07
C GLN A 359 -7.99 11.77 -0.96
N PRO A 360 -7.26 12.48 -0.09
CA PRO A 360 -5.90 12.09 0.26
C PRO A 360 -5.93 10.62 0.70
N MET A 361 -4.94 9.82 0.34
CA MET A 361 -4.89 8.38 0.59
C MET A 361 -5.86 7.53 -0.26
N GLY A 362 -6.53 8.11 -1.28
CA GLY A 362 -7.45 7.40 -2.15
C GLY A 362 -6.80 6.85 -3.43
N ILE A 363 -6.98 5.56 -3.69
CA ILE A 363 -6.47 4.90 -4.91
C ILE A 363 -7.22 5.37 -6.16
N LEU A 364 -8.50 5.70 -6.07
CA LEU A 364 -9.24 6.29 -7.19
C LEU A 364 -8.60 7.61 -7.69
N ALA A 365 -8.02 8.41 -6.78
CA ALA A 365 -7.30 9.62 -7.16
C ALA A 365 -6.03 9.30 -7.96
N GLN A 366 -5.31 8.24 -7.62
CA GLN A 366 -4.14 7.76 -8.35
C GLN A 366 -4.54 7.26 -9.75
N MET A 367 -5.60 6.44 -9.84
CA MET A 367 -6.15 5.96 -11.12
C MET A 367 -6.58 7.13 -12.02
N ARG A 368 -7.35 8.07 -11.47
CA ARG A 368 -7.79 9.27 -12.20
C ARG A 368 -6.60 10.07 -12.74
N ARG A 369 -5.52 10.17 -11.93
CA ARG A 369 -4.32 10.89 -12.35
C ARG A 369 -3.70 10.25 -13.59
N LEU A 370 -3.52 8.95 -13.60
CA LEU A 370 -2.95 8.20 -14.73
C LEU A 370 -3.89 8.20 -15.94
N PHE A 371 -5.20 8.12 -15.72
CA PHE A 371 -6.18 8.25 -16.81
C PHE A 371 -6.09 9.61 -17.50
N CYS A 372 -6.11 10.70 -16.71
CA CYS A 372 -6.12 12.06 -17.26
C CYS A 372 -4.77 12.48 -17.87
N ARG A 373 -3.64 12.07 -17.24
CA ARG A 373 -2.30 12.44 -17.69
C ARG A 373 -1.81 11.59 -18.87
N ASP A 374 -2.02 10.29 -18.77
CA ASP A 374 -1.37 9.29 -19.63
C ASP A 374 -2.35 8.59 -20.57
N ALA A 375 -3.65 8.84 -20.43
CA ALA A 375 -4.73 8.11 -21.11
C ALA A 375 -4.63 6.58 -20.92
N THR A 376 -4.19 6.15 -19.72
CA THR A 376 -4.05 4.72 -19.40
C THR A 376 -5.43 4.07 -19.40
N ASP A 377 -5.51 2.90 -20.03
CA ASP A 377 -6.75 2.14 -20.14
C ASP A 377 -7.39 1.84 -18.77
N PRO A 378 -8.71 2.06 -18.59
CA PRO A 378 -9.39 1.84 -17.32
C PRO A 378 -9.28 0.40 -16.78
N ALA A 379 -9.24 -0.62 -17.65
CA ALA A 379 -9.08 -2.02 -17.19
C ALA A 379 -7.69 -2.25 -16.63
N THR A 380 -6.66 -1.68 -17.26
CA THR A 380 -5.28 -1.68 -16.73
C THR A 380 -5.20 -0.98 -15.37
N LEU A 381 -5.82 0.20 -15.24
CA LEU A 381 -5.86 0.93 -13.97
C LEU A 381 -6.58 0.15 -12.88
N LEU A 382 -7.69 -0.51 -13.23
CA LEU A 382 -8.41 -1.36 -12.28
C LEU A 382 -7.58 -2.56 -11.84
N ALA A 383 -6.83 -3.20 -12.75
CA ALA A 383 -5.90 -4.27 -12.41
C ALA A 383 -4.80 -3.79 -11.46
N MET A 384 -4.18 -2.63 -11.73
CA MET A 384 -3.16 -2.03 -10.86
C MET A 384 -3.72 -1.69 -9.47
N ALA A 385 -4.98 -1.28 -9.39
CA ALA A 385 -5.66 -0.88 -8.17
C ALA A 385 -6.28 -2.05 -7.38
N THR A 386 -6.27 -3.27 -7.91
CA THR A 386 -6.92 -4.44 -7.31
C THR A 386 -6.01 -5.67 -7.33
N VAL A 387 -6.13 -6.54 -8.33
CA VAL A 387 -5.45 -7.84 -8.38
C VAL A 387 -3.93 -7.76 -8.37
N ASN A 388 -3.33 -6.73 -8.98
CA ASN A 388 -1.89 -6.52 -8.94
C ASN A 388 -1.42 -6.15 -7.54
N GLY A 389 -2.19 -5.29 -6.84
CA GLY A 389 -1.93 -4.95 -5.45
C GLY A 389 -2.02 -6.17 -4.53
N MET A 390 -3.05 -7.02 -4.68
CA MET A 390 -3.18 -8.27 -3.91
C MET A 390 -1.99 -9.20 -4.13
N ARG A 391 -1.56 -9.35 -5.40
CA ARG A 391 -0.36 -10.13 -5.73
C ARG A 391 0.87 -9.55 -5.04
N ALA A 392 1.04 -8.23 -5.06
CA ALA A 392 2.13 -7.54 -4.37
C ALA A 392 2.12 -7.83 -2.86
N LEU A 393 0.94 -7.79 -2.23
CA LEU A 393 0.81 -8.11 -0.79
C LEU A 393 0.94 -9.60 -0.47
N GLY A 394 1.03 -10.47 -1.47
CA GLY A 394 1.04 -11.92 -1.26
C GLY A 394 -0.27 -12.45 -0.66
N VAL A 395 -1.39 -11.82 -1.00
CA VAL A 395 -2.75 -12.18 -0.56
C VAL A 395 -3.51 -12.79 -1.75
N ASP A 396 -4.52 -13.61 -1.47
CA ASP A 396 -5.32 -14.22 -2.52
C ASP A 396 -6.01 -13.15 -3.39
N ALA A 397 -5.66 -13.11 -4.66
CA ALA A 397 -6.20 -12.14 -5.61
C ALA A 397 -7.71 -12.31 -5.84
N CYS A 398 -8.29 -13.47 -5.51
CA CYS A 398 -9.73 -13.71 -5.57
C CYS A 398 -10.50 -12.68 -4.73
N ASP A 399 -9.99 -12.29 -3.57
CA ASP A 399 -10.63 -11.31 -2.67
C ASP A 399 -10.63 -9.86 -3.23
N ALA A 400 -9.97 -9.60 -4.37
CA ALA A 400 -10.05 -8.35 -5.13
C ALA A 400 -10.80 -8.52 -6.47
N THR A 401 -11.72 -9.49 -6.53
CA THR A 401 -12.60 -9.73 -7.67
C THR A 401 -14.06 -9.77 -7.20
N LEU A 402 -14.99 -9.85 -8.15
CA LEU A 402 -16.40 -10.09 -7.88
C LEU A 402 -16.79 -11.58 -7.97
N ALA A 403 -15.82 -12.48 -8.03
CA ALA A 403 -16.06 -13.91 -8.19
C ALA A 403 -16.80 -14.53 -7.00
N PRO A 404 -17.68 -15.53 -7.23
CA PRO A 404 -18.28 -16.30 -6.14
C PRO A 404 -17.19 -16.93 -5.24
N GLY A 405 -17.36 -16.80 -3.93
CA GLY A 405 -16.39 -17.22 -2.91
C GLY A 405 -15.47 -16.08 -2.42
N ALA A 406 -15.28 -15.01 -3.19
CA ALA A 406 -14.53 -13.84 -2.77
C ALA A 406 -15.16 -13.17 -1.55
N ARG A 407 -14.37 -12.49 -0.73
CA ARG A 407 -14.88 -11.62 0.33
C ARG A 407 -15.68 -10.47 -0.28
N ALA A 408 -16.82 -10.15 0.34
CA ALA A 408 -17.65 -9.04 -0.11
C ALA A 408 -17.08 -7.69 0.38
N ASN A 409 -15.84 -7.43 0.01
CA ASN A 409 -15.19 -6.14 0.18
C ASN A 409 -15.45 -5.32 -1.10
N LEU A 410 -16.48 -4.49 -1.06
CA LEU A 410 -17.06 -3.85 -2.24
C LEU A 410 -17.12 -2.34 -2.03
N ILE A 411 -16.96 -1.59 -3.11
CA ILE A 411 -17.18 -0.15 -3.15
C ILE A 411 -18.22 0.20 -4.23
N ALA A 412 -18.98 1.26 -3.99
CA ALA A 412 -19.88 1.85 -4.97
C ALA A 412 -19.37 3.26 -5.31
N VAL A 413 -19.06 3.49 -6.57
CA VAL A 413 -18.52 4.75 -7.09
C VAL A 413 -19.46 5.40 -8.07
#